data_d6a434e9dca4f27c8dbeb854b3e42692
#
_entry.id   d6a434e9dca4f27c8dbeb854b3e42692
#
_cell.length_a   1.000
_cell.length_b   1.000
_cell.length_c   1.000
_cell.angle_alpha   90.00
_cell.angle_beta   90.00
_cell.angle_gamma   90.00
#
_symmetry.space_group_name_H-M   'P 1'
#
loop_
_entity.id
_entity.type
_entity.pdbx_description
1 polymer ?
#
loop_
_entity_poly.entity_id
_entity_poly.type
_entity_poly.pdbx_seq_one_letter_code
_entity_poly.pdbx_strand_id
1 'polypeptide(L)'
;MWHCDKYLKYLKDLTNLKTYIIDSDDPHEVDDAISLEIKERNKKKLWIHISNPCKLFLHDSNVDINARKRNSSLYLIDQYVPMLPKDILEKANLAQNKVSETISAAIEFNDDGSINKYEITEAIIKPKYQLTYEDANEIFEIEPKEEKELIEIKNLLEKSITFRKKQGAIIFESPTSKIKLYEDKIILTKLEKTISQIVVAESMILMGYVTSLFMDKYNLAAAFRIQKLNCNPSEILNRYNDSDIKYIILKQYMGRSYVTIRPGIHESLGLKMYX
;
A
#
# COMPACT_ATOMS: atom_id res chain seq x y z
N MET A 1 30.32 -8.42 -11.44
CA MET A 1 29.88 -9.35 -10.38
C MET A 1 29.98 -8.60 -9.05
N TRP A 2 28.84 -8.02 -8.58
CA TRP A 2 28.81 -7.26 -7.33
C TRP A 2 28.87 -8.25 -6.17
N HIS A 3 29.68 -7.93 -5.16
CA HIS A 3 29.82 -8.76 -3.96
C HIS A 3 28.50 -8.80 -3.19
N CYS A 4 27.66 -9.75 -3.53
CA CYS A 4 26.32 -9.93 -2.92
C CYS A 4 26.41 -10.15 -1.39
N ASP A 5 27.42 -10.89 -0.94
CA ASP A 5 27.53 -11.31 0.47
C ASP A 5 27.82 -10.16 1.45
N LYS A 6 28.45 -9.08 0.98
CA LYS A 6 28.83 -7.96 1.86
C LYS A 6 27.62 -7.04 2.19
N TYR A 7 26.64 -6.96 1.27
CA TYR A 7 25.44 -6.16 1.47
C TYR A 7 24.36 -6.86 2.30
N LEU A 8 24.25 -8.19 2.15
CA LEU A 8 23.31 -9.00 2.94
C LEU A 8 23.49 -8.83 4.45
N LYS A 9 24.72 -8.53 4.88
CA LYS A 9 25.04 -8.31 6.29
C LYS A 9 24.35 -7.07 6.91
N TYR A 10 23.90 -6.14 6.08
CA TYR A 10 23.24 -4.91 6.54
C TYR A 10 21.72 -4.96 6.37
N LEU A 11 21.21 -5.97 5.66
CA LEU A 11 19.77 -6.15 5.49
C LEU A 11 19.17 -6.74 6.76
N LYS A 12 18.05 -6.20 7.16
CA LYS A 12 17.30 -6.77 8.30
C LYS A 12 16.65 -8.09 7.86
N ASP A 13 16.97 -9.17 8.57
CA ASP A 13 16.38 -10.47 8.27
C ASP A 13 15.00 -10.58 8.92
N LEU A 14 13.95 -10.60 8.10
CA LEU A 14 12.55 -10.76 8.51
C LEU A 14 11.94 -12.03 7.91
N THR A 15 12.78 -12.96 7.43
CA THR A 15 12.32 -14.19 6.78
C THR A 15 11.57 -15.13 7.73
N ASN A 16 11.76 -14.95 9.04
CA ASN A 16 11.07 -15.73 10.07
C ASN A 16 9.66 -15.23 10.39
N LEU A 17 9.29 -14.03 9.91
CA LEU A 17 7.95 -13.51 10.13
C LEU A 17 6.96 -14.18 9.17
N LYS A 18 5.75 -14.43 9.66
CA LYS A 18 4.64 -14.89 8.82
C LYS A 18 4.20 -13.70 7.96
N THR A 19 4.63 -13.70 6.72
CA THR A 19 4.41 -12.60 5.77
C THR A 19 3.36 -13.01 4.75
N TYR A 20 2.42 -12.11 4.48
CA TYR A 20 1.27 -12.30 3.61
C TYR A 20 1.37 -11.34 2.43
N ILE A 21 1.26 -11.87 1.23
CA ILE A 21 0.94 -11.12 0.01
C ILE A 21 -0.58 -11.24 -0.16
N ILE A 22 -1.27 -10.13 -0.44
CA ILE A 22 -2.72 -10.12 -0.72
C ILE A 22 -2.92 -9.31 -1.99
N ASP A 23 -3.39 -9.94 -3.06
CA ASP A 23 -3.53 -9.28 -4.36
C ASP A 23 -4.70 -9.90 -5.16
N SER A 24 -4.87 -9.48 -6.38
CA SER A 24 -5.83 -10.06 -7.32
C SER A 24 -5.42 -11.49 -7.71
N ASP A 25 -6.34 -12.19 -8.33
CA ASP A 25 -6.17 -13.60 -8.72
C ASP A 25 -5.02 -13.82 -9.72
N ASP A 26 -4.78 -12.86 -10.61
CA ASP A 26 -3.69 -12.94 -11.62
C ASP A 26 -2.95 -11.60 -11.71
N PRO A 27 -2.12 -11.28 -10.70
CA PRO A 27 -1.43 -10.00 -10.69
C PRO A 27 -0.23 -9.99 -11.62
N HIS A 28 -0.08 -8.94 -12.41
CA HIS A 28 1.09 -8.74 -13.28
C HIS A 28 2.30 -8.26 -12.50
N GLU A 29 2.09 -7.45 -11.47
CA GLU A 29 3.13 -6.93 -10.58
C GLU A 29 2.71 -7.20 -9.14
N VAL A 30 3.59 -7.82 -8.36
CA VAL A 30 3.35 -8.13 -6.94
C VAL A 30 4.42 -7.37 -6.14
N ASP A 31 4.04 -6.22 -5.61
CA ASP A 31 4.96 -5.26 -5.04
C ASP A 31 4.94 -5.18 -3.53
N ASP A 32 3.87 -5.61 -2.87
CA ASP A 32 3.70 -5.37 -1.44
C ASP A 32 3.34 -6.64 -0.67
N ALA A 33 3.72 -6.64 0.59
CA ALA A 33 3.40 -7.69 1.55
C ALA A 33 3.33 -7.10 2.95
N ILE A 34 2.64 -7.78 3.85
CA ILE A 34 2.47 -7.35 5.24
C ILE A 34 2.80 -8.48 6.20
N SER A 35 3.30 -8.13 7.39
CA SER A 35 3.52 -9.09 8.46
C SER A 35 3.38 -8.44 9.83
N LEU A 36 3.23 -9.26 10.86
CA LEU A 36 3.15 -8.79 12.24
C LEU A 36 4.31 -9.39 13.06
N GLU A 37 5.05 -8.52 13.72
CA GLU A 37 6.04 -8.91 14.69
C GLU A 37 5.47 -8.69 16.09
N ILE A 38 5.39 -9.75 16.88
CA ILE A 38 4.96 -9.68 18.28
C ILE A 38 6.20 -9.81 19.15
N LYS A 39 6.51 -8.76 19.90
CA LYS A 39 7.66 -8.69 20.81
C LYS A 39 7.25 -9.00 22.26
N GLU A 40 8.22 -9.01 23.14
CA GLU A 40 7.98 -9.15 24.57
C GLU A 40 6.92 -8.15 25.07
N ARG A 41 6.17 -8.55 26.08
CA ARG A 41 5.06 -7.78 26.67
C ARG A 41 3.97 -7.44 25.64
N ASN A 42 3.81 -8.34 24.64
CA ASN A 42 2.77 -8.23 23.62
C ASN A 42 2.84 -6.94 22.79
N LYS A 43 4.02 -6.33 22.67
CA LYS A 43 4.22 -5.18 21.78
C LYS A 43 4.12 -5.64 20.33
N LYS A 44 3.29 -4.96 19.57
CA LYS A 44 3.00 -5.31 18.19
C LYS A 44 3.62 -4.30 17.23
N LYS A 45 4.32 -4.81 16.21
CA LYS A 45 4.81 -4.01 15.08
C LYS A 45 4.18 -4.54 13.81
N LEU A 46 3.45 -3.67 13.14
CA LEU A 46 3.03 -3.93 11.76
C LEU A 46 4.23 -3.66 10.85
N TRP A 47 4.58 -4.64 10.05
CA TRP A 47 5.58 -4.50 8.99
C TRP A 47 4.86 -4.41 7.64
N ILE A 48 5.24 -3.43 6.83
CA ILE A 48 4.79 -3.26 5.45
C ILE A 48 6.05 -3.35 4.58
N HIS A 49 6.04 -4.23 3.61
CA HIS A 49 7.19 -4.55 2.77
C HIS A 49 6.88 -4.17 1.33
N ILE A 50 7.77 -3.40 0.70
CA ILE A 50 7.64 -3.03 -0.72
C ILE A 50 8.85 -3.59 -1.46
N SER A 51 8.63 -4.25 -2.58
CA SER A 51 9.69 -4.78 -3.43
C SER A 51 10.68 -3.67 -3.82
N ASN A 52 11.95 -4.04 -4.02
CA ASN A 52 13.00 -3.05 -4.30
C ASN A 52 13.65 -3.30 -5.66
N PRO A 53 12.95 -3.01 -6.78
CA PRO A 53 13.49 -3.23 -8.12
C PRO A 53 14.73 -2.39 -8.41
N CYS A 54 14.94 -1.27 -7.74
CA CYS A 54 16.10 -0.40 -7.95
C CYS A 54 17.44 -1.07 -7.64
N LYS A 55 17.42 -2.18 -6.91
CA LYS A 55 18.62 -2.99 -6.68
C LYS A 55 19.06 -3.79 -7.91
N LEU A 56 18.19 -3.92 -8.90
CA LEU A 56 18.37 -4.82 -10.05
C LEU A 56 18.98 -4.12 -11.27
N PHE A 57 19.12 -2.79 -11.23
CA PHE A 57 19.69 -2.03 -12.33
C PHE A 57 20.38 -0.76 -11.82
N LEU A 58 21.27 -0.21 -12.62
CA LEU A 58 22.03 0.98 -12.25
C LEU A 58 21.30 2.26 -12.68
N HIS A 59 21.49 3.31 -11.90
CA HIS A 59 21.05 4.66 -12.25
C HIS A 59 21.67 5.04 -13.62
N ASP A 60 20.87 5.67 -14.46
CA ASP A 60 21.20 6.07 -15.84
C ASP A 60 21.54 4.90 -16.80
N SER A 61 21.29 3.66 -16.39
CA SER A 61 21.29 2.53 -17.34
C SER A 61 20.13 2.64 -18.33
N ASN A 62 20.19 1.88 -19.42
CA ASN A 62 19.10 1.85 -20.40
C ASN A 62 17.75 1.44 -19.76
N VAL A 63 17.78 0.57 -18.75
CA VAL A 63 16.58 0.17 -18.00
C VAL A 63 15.99 1.39 -17.30
N ASP A 64 16.81 2.11 -16.55
CA ASP A 64 16.38 3.30 -15.78
C ASP A 64 15.87 4.41 -16.72
N ILE A 65 16.63 4.71 -17.77
CA ILE A 65 16.25 5.76 -18.75
C ILE A 65 14.89 5.43 -19.40
N ASN A 66 14.69 4.18 -19.80
CA ASN A 66 13.44 3.76 -20.44
C ASN A 66 12.27 3.74 -19.46
N ALA A 67 12.50 3.31 -18.21
CA ALA A 67 11.48 3.34 -17.17
C ALA A 67 11.03 4.78 -16.89
N ARG A 68 11.97 5.72 -16.77
CA ARG A 68 11.64 7.15 -16.57
C ARG A 68 10.84 7.72 -17.73
N LYS A 69 11.15 7.33 -18.98
CA LYS A 69 10.39 7.76 -20.18
C LYS A 69 8.96 7.21 -20.17
N ARG A 70 8.76 5.96 -19.73
CA ARG A 70 7.44 5.33 -19.63
C ARG A 70 6.63 5.91 -18.46
N ASN A 71 7.28 6.18 -17.34
CA ASN A 71 6.72 6.81 -16.15
C ASN A 71 5.74 5.92 -15.35
N SER A 72 5.11 4.93 -15.96
CA SER A 72 4.17 4.02 -15.29
C SER A 72 3.97 2.74 -16.11
N SER A 73 3.53 1.69 -15.45
CA SER A 73 2.94 0.54 -16.11
C SER A 73 1.53 0.89 -16.58
N LEU A 74 1.10 0.37 -17.72
CA LEU A 74 -0.23 0.62 -18.30
C LEU A 74 -1.04 -0.66 -18.29
N TYR A 75 -2.17 -0.62 -17.61
CA TYR A 75 -3.15 -1.71 -17.52
C TYR A 75 -4.30 -1.39 -18.45
N LEU A 76 -4.25 -1.91 -19.66
CA LEU A 76 -5.29 -1.74 -20.68
C LEU A 76 -6.25 -2.94 -20.61
N ILE A 77 -7.39 -2.83 -21.26
CA ILE A 77 -8.43 -3.88 -21.22
C ILE A 77 -7.91 -5.19 -21.84
N ASP A 78 -7.09 -5.07 -22.88
CA ASP A 78 -6.60 -6.19 -23.68
C ASP A 78 -5.11 -6.46 -23.56
N GLN A 79 -4.37 -5.62 -22.85
CA GLN A 79 -2.93 -5.79 -22.75
C GLN A 79 -2.35 -5.10 -21.51
N TYR A 80 -1.22 -5.62 -21.07
CA TYR A 80 -0.41 -5.03 -20.01
C TYR A 80 0.94 -4.60 -20.60
N VAL A 81 1.30 -3.34 -20.37
CA VAL A 81 2.59 -2.76 -20.82
C VAL A 81 3.38 -2.36 -19.59
N PRO A 82 4.36 -3.14 -19.16
CA PRO A 82 5.09 -2.86 -17.93
C PRO A 82 6.04 -1.66 -18.08
N MET A 83 6.24 -0.93 -16.97
CA MET A 83 7.24 0.13 -16.90
C MET A 83 8.66 -0.43 -16.96
N LEU A 84 8.90 -1.54 -16.28
CA LEU A 84 10.19 -2.22 -16.22
C LEU A 84 10.23 -3.42 -17.18
N PRO A 85 11.41 -3.82 -17.68
CA PRO A 85 11.54 -5.05 -18.47
C PRO A 85 11.08 -6.29 -17.70
N LYS A 86 10.56 -7.27 -18.43
CA LYS A 86 9.97 -8.50 -17.86
C LYS A 86 10.96 -9.24 -16.94
N ASP A 87 12.21 -9.35 -17.33
CA ASP A 87 13.24 -10.03 -16.53
C ASP A 87 13.54 -9.33 -15.20
N ILE A 88 13.39 -8.00 -15.16
CA ILE A 88 13.52 -7.20 -13.95
C ILE A 88 12.28 -7.43 -13.06
N LEU A 89 11.08 -7.40 -13.65
CA LEU A 89 9.83 -7.64 -12.92
C LEU A 89 9.78 -9.02 -12.28
N GLU A 90 10.17 -10.06 -13.03
CA GLU A 90 10.20 -11.43 -12.51
C GLU A 90 11.12 -11.58 -11.28
N LYS A 91 12.22 -10.84 -11.27
CA LYS A 91 13.13 -10.81 -10.12
C LYS A 91 12.59 -9.97 -8.97
N ALA A 92 11.99 -8.81 -9.29
CA ALA A 92 11.46 -7.86 -8.29
C ALA A 92 10.19 -8.36 -7.63
N ASN A 93 9.28 -8.99 -8.39
CA ASN A 93 7.98 -9.45 -7.87
C ASN A 93 8.17 -10.34 -6.64
N LEU A 94 7.40 -10.04 -5.63
CA LEU A 94 7.29 -10.90 -4.44
C LEU A 94 6.51 -12.17 -4.81
N ALA A 95 6.85 -13.28 -4.15
CA ALA A 95 6.15 -14.54 -4.37
C ALA A 95 6.25 -15.43 -3.13
N GLN A 96 5.30 -16.32 -3.00
CA GLN A 96 5.27 -17.29 -1.90
C GLN A 96 6.57 -18.12 -1.89
N ASN A 97 7.18 -18.23 -0.72
CA ASN A 97 8.42 -18.98 -0.45
C ASN A 97 9.68 -18.43 -1.14
N LYS A 98 9.57 -17.33 -1.89
CA LYS A 98 10.73 -16.67 -2.52
C LYS A 98 11.35 -15.68 -1.54
N VAL A 99 12.68 -15.77 -1.36
CA VAL A 99 13.43 -14.75 -0.60
C VAL A 99 13.57 -13.51 -1.47
N SER A 100 13.13 -12.37 -0.94
CA SER A 100 13.09 -11.11 -1.68
C SER A 100 13.64 -9.96 -0.86
N GLU A 101 14.37 -9.04 -1.50
CA GLU A 101 14.81 -7.79 -0.90
C GLU A 101 13.68 -6.75 -0.98
N THR A 102 13.48 -6.03 0.10
CA THR A 102 12.39 -5.04 0.23
C THR A 102 12.88 -3.78 0.92
N ILE A 103 12.16 -2.68 0.69
CA ILE A 103 12.13 -1.54 1.59
C ILE A 103 10.96 -1.80 2.54
N SER A 104 11.24 -1.90 3.83
CA SER A 104 10.24 -2.29 4.81
C SER A 104 10.06 -1.22 5.88
N ALA A 105 8.81 -0.94 6.22
CA ALA A 105 8.45 -0.04 7.30
C ALA A 105 7.85 -0.84 8.46
N ALA A 106 8.36 -0.60 9.68
CA ALA A 106 7.75 -1.11 10.91
C ALA A 106 6.99 0.02 11.60
N ILE A 107 5.78 -0.23 12.02
CA ILE A 107 4.91 0.76 12.67
C ILE A 107 4.38 0.20 13.99
N GLU A 108 4.59 0.95 15.06
CA GLU A 108 3.97 0.71 16.37
C GLU A 108 2.88 1.76 16.57
N PHE A 109 1.73 1.32 17.03
CA PHE A 109 0.56 2.19 17.24
C PHE A 109 0.31 2.46 18.71
N ASN A 110 -0.22 3.63 19.00
CA ASN A 110 -0.89 3.94 20.27
C ASN A 110 -2.29 3.30 20.28
N ASP A 111 -2.91 3.26 21.44
CA ASP A 111 -4.25 2.66 21.59
C ASP A 111 -5.33 3.33 20.75
N ASP A 112 -5.16 4.63 20.45
CA ASP A 112 -6.09 5.40 19.63
C ASP A 112 -5.91 5.22 18.13
N GLY A 113 -4.92 4.42 17.71
CA GLY A 113 -4.60 4.16 16.30
C GLY A 113 -3.60 5.14 15.68
N SER A 114 -3.13 6.14 16.45
CA SER A 114 -2.05 7.02 15.98
C SER A 114 -0.72 6.27 15.95
N ILE A 115 0.22 6.76 15.16
CA ILE A 115 1.56 6.15 15.08
C ILE A 115 2.37 6.59 16.30
N ASN A 116 2.83 5.63 17.10
CA ASN A 116 3.74 5.84 18.21
C ASN A 116 5.19 5.93 17.72
N LYS A 117 5.62 4.90 16.98
CA LYS A 117 6.98 4.83 16.43
C LYS A 117 6.94 4.21 15.03
N TYR A 118 7.90 4.58 14.21
CA TYR A 118 8.14 3.91 12.94
C TYR A 118 9.63 3.80 12.66
N GLU A 119 10.00 2.83 11.86
CA GLU A 119 11.35 2.71 11.28
C GLU A 119 11.21 2.30 9.82
N ILE A 120 12.15 2.71 8.98
CA ILE A 120 12.25 2.26 7.59
C ILE A 120 13.63 1.66 7.41
N THR A 121 13.69 0.50 6.79
CA THR A 121 14.94 -0.25 6.62
C THR A 121 14.89 -1.11 5.35
N GLU A 122 16.05 -1.40 4.81
CA GLU A 122 16.19 -2.47 3.82
C GLU A 122 16.12 -3.80 4.56
N ALA A 123 15.37 -4.75 4.00
CA ALA A 123 15.13 -6.04 4.64
C ALA A 123 15.09 -7.17 3.60
N ILE A 124 15.19 -8.40 4.11
CA ILE A 124 14.86 -9.60 3.35
C ILE A 124 13.63 -10.26 3.99
N ILE A 125 12.70 -10.67 3.14
CA ILE A 125 11.49 -11.37 3.55
C ILE A 125 11.37 -12.69 2.79
N LYS A 126 10.53 -13.58 3.32
CA LYS A 126 10.14 -14.82 2.64
C LYS A 126 8.64 -15.02 2.84
N PRO A 127 7.79 -14.48 1.94
CA PRO A 127 6.34 -14.57 2.15
C PRO A 127 5.89 -16.02 2.33
N LYS A 128 5.13 -16.26 3.38
CA LYS A 128 4.58 -17.59 3.67
C LYS A 128 3.33 -17.85 2.84
N TYR A 129 2.55 -16.82 2.60
CA TYR A 129 1.28 -16.93 1.87
C TYR A 129 1.21 -15.90 0.76
N GLN A 130 0.63 -16.32 -0.35
CA GLN A 130 0.18 -15.44 -1.43
C GLN A 130 -1.31 -15.72 -1.59
N LEU A 131 -2.12 -14.78 -1.13
CA LEU A 131 -3.58 -14.89 -1.02
C LEU A 131 -4.24 -14.00 -2.07
N THR A 132 -5.36 -14.45 -2.59
CA THR A 132 -6.27 -13.55 -3.30
C THR A 132 -7.01 -12.67 -2.29
N TYR A 133 -7.66 -11.60 -2.76
CA TYR A 133 -8.55 -10.80 -1.90
C TYR A 133 -9.67 -11.65 -1.31
N GLU A 134 -10.16 -12.61 -2.08
CA GLU A 134 -11.21 -13.55 -1.67
C GLU A 134 -10.72 -14.48 -0.55
N ASP A 135 -9.53 -15.08 -0.70
CA ASP A 135 -8.91 -15.94 0.34
C ASP A 135 -8.74 -15.15 1.66
N ALA A 136 -8.23 -13.93 1.56
CA ALA A 136 -8.02 -13.09 2.74
C ALA A 136 -9.36 -12.71 3.41
N ASN A 137 -10.42 -12.44 2.63
CA ASN A 137 -11.74 -12.16 3.17
C ASN A 137 -12.30 -13.38 3.92
N GLU A 138 -12.11 -14.58 3.37
CA GLU A 138 -12.53 -15.81 4.05
C GLU A 138 -11.82 -15.97 5.38
N ILE A 139 -10.50 -15.69 5.43
CA ILE A 139 -9.74 -15.72 6.69
C ILE A 139 -10.31 -14.69 7.68
N PHE A 140 -10.65 -13.49 7.23
CA PHE A 140 -11.22 -12.44 8.10
C PHE A 140 -12.62 -12.79 8.62
N GLU A 141 -13.38 -13.57 7.87
CA GLU A 141 -14.72 -14.02 8.25
C GLU A 141 -14.67 -15.19 9.25
N ILE A 142 -13.80 -16.18 9.00
CA ILE A 142 -13.69 -17.40 9.81
C ILE A 142 -12.83 -17.16 11.07
N GLU A 143 -11.85 -16.28 10.98
CA GLU A 143 -10.89 -15.95 12.04
C GLU A 143 -10.19 -17.19 12.62
N PRO A 144 -9.52 -18.00 11.77
CA PRO A 144 -8.83 -19.20 12.25
C PRO A 144 -7.67 -18.84 13.17
N LYS A 145 -7.46 -19.64 14.22
CA LYS A 145 -6.42 -19.41 15.24
C LYS A 145 -5.00 -19.40 14.63
N GLU A 146 -4.80 -20.14 13.56
CA GLU A 146 -3.53 -20.26 12.86
C GLU A 146 -3.13 -18.94 12.17
N GLU A 147 -4.11 -18.09 11.88
CA GLU A 147 -3.89 -16.81 11.15
C GLU A 147 -4.17 -15.59 12.04
N LYS A 148 -3.98 -15.76 13.36
CA LYS A 148 -4.15 -14.67 14.35
C LYS A 148 -3.34 -13.41 14.01
N GLU A 149 -2.17 -13.56 13.37
CA GLU A 149 -1.33 -12.43 12.97
C GLU A 149 -2.06 -11.58 11.94
N LEU A 150 -2.69 -12.20 10.94
CA LEU A 150 -3.43 -11.47 9.90
C LEU A 150 -4.67 -10.79 10.48
N ILE A 151 -5.39 -11.47 11.37
CA ILE A 151 -6.53 -10.88 12.09
C ILE A 151 -6.09 -9.65 12.91
N GLU A 152 -4.96 -9.76 13.58
CA GLU A 152 -4.44 -8.65 14.39
C GLU A 152 -3.98 -7.47 13.51
N ILE A 153 -3.40 -7.75 12.35
CA ILE A 153 -3.08 -6.70 11.35
C ILE A 153 -4.37 -5.94 10.98
N LYS A 154 -5.46 -6.65 10.65
CA LYS A 154 -6.76 -6.04 10.36
C LYS A 154 -7.18 -5.09 11.50
N ASN A 155 -7.11 -5.58 12.75
CA ASN A 155 -7.53 -4.80 13.93
C ASN A 155 -6.69 -3.53 14.11
N LEU A 156 -5.38 -3.59 13.89
CA LEU A 156 -4.50 -2.42 13.97
C LEU A 156 -4.84 -1.40 12.87
N LEU A 157 -5.10 -1.88 11.66
CA LEU A 157 -5.42 -1.01 10.52
C LEU A 157 -6.81 -0.35 10.69
N GLU A 158 -7.78 -1.05 11.27
CA GLU A 158 -9.10 -0.45 11.61
C GLU A 158 -8.95 0.70 12.61
N LYS A 159 -8.07 0.56 13.59
CA LYS A 159 -7.74 1.66 14.52
C LYS A 159 -7.09 2.84 13.79
N SER A 160 -6.15 2.56 12.87
CA SER A 160 -5.52 3.58 12.04
C SER A 160 -6.56 4.35 11.22
N ILE A 161 -7.47 3.65 10.55
CA ILE A 161 -8.56 4.24 9.77
C ILE A 161 -9.42 5.15 10.67
N THR A 162 -9.78 4.65 11.85
CA THR A 162 -10.60 5.40 12.82
C THR A 162 -9.87 6.68 13.25
N PHE A 163 -8.59 6.58 13.54
CA PHE A 163 -7.77 7.76 13.88
C PHE A 163 -7.76 8.76 12.72
N ARG A 164 -7.49 8.30 11.47
CA ARG A 164 -7.44 9.19 10.31
C ARG A 164 -8.79 9.86 10.03
N LYS A 165 -9.91 9.14 10.24
CA LYS A 165 -11.27 9.74 10.16
C LYS A 165 -11.40 10.93 11.11
N LYS A 166 -10.90 10.80 12.33
CA LYS A 166 -10.89 11.90 13.32
C LYS A 166 -9.99 13.06 12.88
N GLN A 167 -8.97 12.79 12.04
CA GLN A 167 -8.10 13.82 11.46
C GLN A 167 -8.69 14.42 10.16
N GLY A 168 -9.92 14.06 9.79
CA GLY A 168 -10.60 14.61 8.62
C GLY A 168 -10.47 13.77 7.35
N ALA A 169 -9.94 12.55 7.44
CA ALA A 169 -9.88 11.67 6.28
C ALA A 169 -11.27 11.35 5.73
N ILE A 170 -11.40 11.43 4.42
CA ILE A 170 -12.64 11.06 3.72
C ILE A 170 -12.48 9.61 3.26
N ILE A 171 -13.20 8.72 3.91
CA ILE A 171 -13.21 7.30 3.53
C ILE A 171 -14.43 7.07 2.65
N PHE A 172 -14.19 6.88 1.36
CA PHE A 172 -15.27 6.61 0.43
C PHE A 172 -15.62 5.11 0.47
N GLU A 173 -16.88 4.85 0.73
CA GLU A 173 -17.47 3.51 0.60
C GLU A 173 -18.05 3.31 -0.81
N SER A 174 -17.56 4.10 -1.75
CA SER A 174 -18.06 4.02 -3.12
C SER A 174 -17.65 2.70 -3.78
N PRO A 175 -18.60 2.03 -4.40
CA PRO A 175 -18.27 0.82 -5.15
C PRO A 175 -17.36 1.16 -6.33
N THR A 176 -16.37 0.30 -6.55
CA THR A 176 -15.54 0.36 -7.74
C THR A 176 -16.21 -0.43 -8.86
N SER A 177 -16.00 0.00 -10.08
CA SER A 177 -16.50 -0.73 -11.26
C SER A 177 -15.33 -1.48 -11.89
N LYS A 178 -15.50 -2.76 -12.10
CA LYS A 178 -14.54 -3.60 -12.83
C LYS A 178 -15.08 -3.82 -14.23
N ILE A 179 -14.26 -3.49 -15.22
CA ILE A 179 -14.57 -3.73 -16.63
C ILE A 179 -13.88 -5.02 -17.02
N LYS A 180 -14.64 -5.98 -17.49
CA LYS A 180 -14.12 -7.22 -18.07
C LYS A 180 -14.59 -7.37 -19.50
N LEU A 181 -13.72 -7.85 -20.37
CA LEU A 181 -14.07 -8.28 -21.71
C LEU A 181 -14.37 -9.79 -21.67
N TYR A 182 -15.58 -10.16 -22.07
CA TYR A 182 -15.99 -11.55 -22.12
C TYR A 182 -16.71 -11.81 -23.45
N GLU A 183 -16.16 -12.67 -24.28
CA GLU A 183 -16.73 -13.00 -25.61
C GLU A 183 -17.13 -11.75 -26.40
N ASP A 184 -16.19 -10.78 -26.50
CA ASP A 184 -16.37 -9.49 -27.18
C ASP A 184 -17.46 -8.58 -26.58
N LYS A 185 -17.94 -8.90 -25.36
CA LYS A 185 -18.86 -8.04 -24.61
C LYS A 185 -18.17 -7.37 -23.46
N ILE A 186 -18.41 -6.10 -23.28
CA ILE A 186 -17.93 -5.36 -22.11
C ILE A 186 -18.93 -5.58 -20.97
N ILE A 187 -18.44 -6.20 -19.90
CA ILE A 187 -19.22 -6.43 -18.68
C ILE A 187 -18.73 -5.43 -17.63
N LEU A 188 -19.65 -4.61 -17.12
CA LEU A 188 -19.40 -3.69 -16.02
C LEU A 188 -19.96 -4.28 -14.73
N THR A 189 -19.07 -4.63 -13.81
CA THR A 189 -19.47 -5.19 -12.52
C THR A 189 -19.22 -4.14 -11.42
N LYS A 190 -20.26 -3.84 -10.66
CA LYS A 190 -20.15 -2.99 -9.47
C LYS A 190 -19.58 -3.85 -8.33
N LEU A 191 -18.46 -3.44 -7.76
CA LEU A 191 -17.80 -4.15 -6.67
C LEU A 191 -17.76 -3.26 -5.42
N GLU A 192 -18.27 -3.76 -4.32
CA GLU A 192 -18.07 -3.13 -3.03
C GLU A 192 -16.65 -3.43 -2.54
N LYS A 193 -16.03 -2.50 -1.85
CA LYS A 193 -14.72 -2.71 -1.26
C LYS A 193 -14.81 -3.76 -0.16
N THR A 194 -14.00 -4.79 -0.28
CA THR A 194 -13.92 -5.85 0.72
C THR A 194 -12.96 -5.49 1.84
N ILE A 195 -13.03 -6.23 2.95
CA ILE A 195 -12.15 -6.03 4.11
C ILE A 195 -10.68 -6.16 3.69
N SER A 196 -10.35 -7.16 2.89
CA SER A 196 -8.98 -7.38 2.42
C SER A 196 -8.46 -6.20 1.59
N GLN A 197 -9.29 -5.64 0.70
CA GLN A 197 -8.93 -4.45 -0.07
C GLN A 197 -8.71 -3.23 0.83
N ILE A 198 -9.50 -3.09 1.88
CA ILE A 198 -9.34 -2.00 2.87
C ILE A 198 -8.01 -2.18 3.63
N VAL A 199 -7.70 -3.40 4.04
CA VAL A 199 -6.45 -3.75 4.75
C VAL A 199 -5.22 -3.39 3.90
N VAL A 200 -5.21 -3.80 2.63
CA VAL A 200 -4.10 -3.50 1.72
C VAL A 200 -4.01 -1.98 1.48
N ALA A 201 -5.13 -1.33 1.17
CA ALA A 201 -5.17 0.12 0.90
C ALA A 201 -4.66 0.92 2.10
N GLU A 202 -5.09 0.60 3.32
CA GLU A 202 -4.64 1.29 4.52
C GLU A 202 -3.14 1.06 4.77
N SER A 203 -2.64 -0.16 4.50
CA SER A 203 -1.21 -0.46 4.59
C SER A 203 -0.40 0.44 3.65
N MET A 204 -0.87 0.59 2.41
CA MET A 204 -0.19 1.45 1.42
C MET A 204 -0.24 2.94 1.83
N ILE A 205 -1.37 3.39 2.39
CA ILE A 205 -1.49 4.76 2.91
C ILE A 205 -0.49 4.98 4.06
N LEU A 206 -0.39 4.03 4.98
CA LEU A 206 0.58 4.10 6.09
C LEU A 206 2.02 4.09 5.58
N MET A 207 2.33 3.23 4.61
CA MET A 207 3.67 3.19 3.99
C MET A 207 4.03 4.55 3.40
N GLY A 208 3.15 5.15 2.61
CA GLY A 208 3.37 6.48 2.03
C GLY A 208 3.53 7.56 3.10
N TYR A 209 2.75 7.46 4.18
CA TYR A 209 2.83 8.42 5.28
C TYR A 209 4.16 8.33 6.02
N VAL A 210 4.56 7.14 6.48
CA VAL A 210 5.82 7.01 7.24
C VAL A 210 7.05 7.26 6.35
N THR A 211 6.97 6.94 5.06
CA THR A 211 8.01 7.28 4.09
C THR A 211 8.15 8.80 3.97
N SER A 212 7.03 9.52 3.86
CA SER A 212 7.06 10.98 3.79
C SER A 212 7.66 11.60 5.06
N LEU A 213 7.30 11.09 6.24
CA LEU A 213 7.87 11.54 7.52
C LEU A 213 9.38 11.26 7.58
N PHE A 214 9.82 10.11 7.10
CA PHE A 214 11.23 9.72 7.07
C PHE A 214 12.03 10.64 6.13
N MET A 215 11.52 10.84 4.91
CA MET A 215 12.18 11.68 3.91
C MET A 215 12.31 13.13 4.38
N ASP A 216 11.25 13.68 4.98
CA ASP A 216 11.24 15.04 5.54
C ASP A 216 12.24 15.15 6.70
N LYS A 217 12.20 14.22 7.64
CA LYS A 217 13.08 14.18 8.82
C LYS A 217 14.57 14.21 8.45
N TYR A 218 14.94 13.47 7.39
CA TYR A 218 16.34 13.36 6.96
C TYR A 218 16.69 14.29 5.79
N ASN A 219 15.77 15.16 5.41
CA ASN A 219 15.94 16.13 4.31
C ASN A 219 16.34 15.42 3.00
N LEU A 220 15.70 14.31 2.70
CA LEU A 220 15.96 13.51 1.50
C LEU A 220 15.06 13.95 0.36
N ALA A 221 15.57 13.88 -0.86
CA ALA A 221 14.79 14.15 -2.07
C ALA A 221 13.65 13.11 -2.18
N ALA A 222 12.43 13.58 -2.27
CA ALA A 222 11.25 12.73 -2.30
C ALA A 222 10.13 13.33 -3.15
N ALA A 223 9.25 12.47 -3.62
CA ALA A 223 8.03 12.86 -4.31
C ALA A 223 6.88 12.85 -3.27
N PHE A 224 6.44 14.03 -2.88
CA PHE A 224 5.29 14.18 -1.97
C PHE A 224 4.03 14.38 -2.81
N ARG A 225 2.95 13.72 -2.44
CA ARG A 225 1.63 13.88 -3.07
C ARG A 225 0.77 14.74 -2.15
N ILE A 226 0.31 15.86 -2.65
CA ILE A 226 -0.51 16.79 -1.88
C ILE A 226 -1.89 16.96 -2.55
N GLN A 227 -2.89 17.25 -1.73
CA GLN A 227 -4.26 17.49 -2.20
C GLN A 227 -4.97 18.44 -1.24
N LYS A 228 -5.66 19.43 -1.80
CA LYS A 228 -6.54 20.32 -1.06
C LYS A 228 -7.99 20.03 -1.40
N LEU A 229 -8.86 20.24 -0.44
CA LEU A 229 -10.30 20.20 -0.62
C LEU A 229 -10.82 21.64 -0.76
N ASN A 230 -11.77 21.82 -1.65
CA ASN A 230 -12.39 23.12 -1.90
C ASN A 230 -13.72 23.28 -1.12
N CYS A 231 -13.87 22.52 -0.05
CA CYS A 231 -15.06 22.53 0.80
C CYS A 231 -14.73 21.98 2.19
N ASN A 232 -15.64 22.20 3.11
CA ASN A 232 -15.62 21.49 4.39
C ASN A 232 -16.38 20.17 4.23
N PRO A 233 -15.69 19.02 4.26
CA PRO A 233 -16.37 17.72 4.05
C PRO A 233 -17.51 17.46 5.02
N SER A 234 -17.39 17.92 6.27
CA SER A 234 -18.43 17.71 7.31
C SER A 234 -19.78 18.34 6.92
N GLU A 235 -19.74 19.48 6.24
CA GLU A 235 -20.98 20.14 5.79
C GLU A 235 -21.71 19.30 4.75
N ILE A 236 -20.98 18.71 3.83
CA ILE A 236 -21.54 17.84 2.79
C ILE A 236 -22.04 16.53 3.39
N LEU A 237 -21.22 15.92 4.27
CA LEU A 237 -21.56 14.65 4.92
C LEU A 237 -22.83 14.76 5.78
N ASN A 238 -23.04 15.92 6.40
CA ASN A 238 -24.22 16.15 7.25
C ASN A 238 -25.46 16.58 6.47
N ARG A 239 -25.26 17.16 5.27
CA ARG A 239 -26.37 17.71 4.45
C ARG A 239 -27.13 16.64 3.66
N TYR A 240 -26.45 15.59 3.26
CA TYR A 240 -27.01 14.54 2.41
C TYR A 240 -27.00 13.20 3.15
N ASN A 241 -28.06 12.43 3.02
CA ASN A 241 -28.15 11.10 3.66
C ASN A 241 -27.66 9.98 2.75
N ASP A 242 -27.90 10.12 1.44
CA ASP A 242 -27.54 9.13 0.43
C ASP A 242 -26.02 9.07 0.21
N SER A 243 -25.41 7.88 0.31
CA SER A 243 -23.96 7.67 0.18
C SER A 243 -23.43 8.01 -1.20
N ASP A 244 -24.19 7.67 -2.26
CA ASP A 244 -23.74 7.90 -3.64
C ASP A 244 -23.78 9.40 -3.96
N ILE A 245 -24.81 10.11 -3.49
CA ILE A 245 -24.92 11.57 -3.62
C ILE A 245 -23.78 12.26 -2.87
N LYS A 246 -23.49 11.85 -1.63
CA LYS A 246 -22.34 12.36 -0.86
C LYS A 246 -21.03 12.20 -1.64
N TYR A 247 -20.81 11.02 -2.19
CA TYR A 247 -19.60 10.72 -2.96
C TYR A 247 -19.47 11.64 -4.19
N ILE A 248 -20.53 11.74 -4.98
CA ILE A 248 -20.55 12.57 -6.22
C ILE A 248 -20.22 14.02 -5.87
N ILE A 249 -20.89 14.56 -4.84
CA ILE A 249 -20.72 15.96 -4.42
C ILE A 249 -19.31 16.17 -3.87
N LEU A 250 -18.83 15.31 -2.96
CA LEU A 250 -17.46 15.42 -2.41
C LEU A 250 -16.42 15.37 -3.53
N LYS A 251 -16.60 14.48 -4.50
CA LYS A 251 -15.68 14.35 -5.64
C LYS A 251 -15.58 15.63 -6.46
N GLN A 252 -16.66 16.39 -6.60
CA GLN A 252 -16.66 17.67 -7.31
C GLN A 252 -15.80 18.73 -6.57
N TYR A 253 -15.75 18.66 -5.24
CA TYR A 253 -15.00 19.61 -4.41
C TYR A 253 -13.57 19.13 -4.10
N MET A 254 -13.26 17.88 -4.42
CA MET A 254 -11.89 17.39 -4.27
C MET A 254 -10.99 18.01 -5.33
N GLY A 255 -10.02 18.78 -4.89
CA GLY A 255 -8.97 19.25 -5.77
C GLY A 255 -8.16 18.05 -6.33
N ARG A 256 -7.58 18.22 -7.48
CA ARG A 256 -6.65 17.19 -8.01
C ARG A 256 -5.44 17.06 -7.11
N SER A 257 -5.04 15.83 -6.82
CA SER A 257 -3.76 15.60 -6.18
C SER A 257 -2.63 15.84 -7.18
N TYR A 258 -1.52 16.34 -6.70
CA TYR A 258 -0.34 16.54 -7.54
C TYR A 258 0.93 16.22 -6.77
N VAL A 259 1.98 15.90 -7.52
CA VAL A 259 3.28 15.53 -6.96
C VAL A 259 4.16 16.77 -6.88
N THR A 260 4.88 16.90 -5.78
CA THR A 260 5.79 18.03 -5.50
C THR A 260 7.03 17.52 -4.78
N ILE A 261 8.10 18.30 -4.83
CA ILE A 261 9.34 18.01 -4.08
C ILE A 261 9.32 18.53 -2.64
N ARG A 262 8.26 19.25 -2.25
CA ARG A 262 8.11 19.79 -0.89
C ARG A 262 6.96 19.09 -0.16
N PRO A 263 7.13 18.77 1.13
CA PRO A 263 6.04 18.17 1.88
C PRO A 263 4.83 19.11 1.99
N GLY A 264 3.66 18.54 2.04
CA GLY A 264 2.41 19.28 2.19
C GLY A 264 1.25 18.36 2.50
N ILE A 265 0.14 18.94 2.88
CA ILE A 265 -1.04 18.22 3.39
C ILE A 265 -1.75 17.47 2.26
N HIS A 266 -2.18 16.24 2.57
CA HIS A 266 -3.12 15.48 1.74
C HIS A 266 -4.46 15.42 2.50
N GLU A 267 -5.32 16.38 2.24
CA GLU A 267 -6.53 16.58 3.06
C GLU A 267 -7.49 15.39 3.01
N SER A 268 -7.73 14.82 1.83
CA SER A 268 -8.67 13.69 1.74
C SER A 268 -8.17 12.42 2.46
N LEU A 269 -6.86 12.29 2.69
CA LEU A 269 -6.31 11.19 3.50
C LEU A 269 -6.24 11.53 4.99
N GLY A 270 -6.50 12.79 5.37
CA GLY A 270 -6.35 13.24 6.76
C GLY A 270 -4.89 13.21 7.22
N LEU A 271 -3.94 13.46 6.31
CA LEU A 271 -2.50 13.35 6.60
C LEU A 271 -1.80 14.68 6.35
N LYS A 272 -0.92 15.04 7.29
CA LYS A 272 -0.13 16.29 7.20
C LYS A 272 0.97 16.21 6.12
N MET A 273 1.34 15.01 5.67
CA MET A 273 2.20 14.78 4.50
C MET A 273 1.99 13.36 3.97
N TYR A 274 2.32 13.11 2.71
CA TYR A 274 2.12 11.82 2.06
C TYR A 274 3.06 11.67 0.85
N UNK A 275 3.64 10.61 0.73
CA UNK A 275 4.45 10.43 -0.20
C UNK A 275 4.20 9.51 -0.77
#